data_d12da1b493bdaf17e87750056e3cf58a
#
_entry.id   d12da1b493bdaf17e87750056e3cf58a
#
_cell.length_a   1.000
_cell.length_b   1.000
_cell.length_c   1.000
_cell.angle_alpha   90.00
_cell.angle_beta   90.00
_cell.angle_gamma   90.00
#
_symmetry.space_group_name_H-M   'P 1'
#
loop_
_entity.id
_entity.type
_entity.pdbx_description
1 polymer ?
#
loop_
_entity_poly.entity_id
_entity_poly.type
_entity_poly.pdbx_seq_one_letter_code
_entity_poly.pdbx_strand_id
1 'polypeptide(L)'
;SVPLIHLSDGSGSTGIACAQAEAGLLPSSPTVVVGQQSMLDPSRAPEGKATLWLQLQEVPFALIGDAAERIDTSGGWENVDLRKHYVDRVIDRLETFAPGTRESILATDVIAPTDLLAANPNAIAGDPYAGSAELDQYLRWRPMPGAAGHRTPVAGVWHIGAATHPGPGLGAGSGHLVAQRIITGKIDTQTPIFSDL
;
A
#
# COMPACT_ATOMS: atom_id res chain seq x y z
N SER A 1 4.49 23.86 -2.52
CA SER A 1 3.58 22.85 -1.94
C SER A 1 3.93 21.49 -2.50
N VAL A 2 3.94 20.49 -1.66
CA VAL A 2 4.25 19.10 -2.05
C VAL A 2 3.00 18.27 -1.83
N PRO A 3 2.43 17.63 -2.88
CA PRO A 3 1.14 16.94 -2.79
C PRO A 3 1.21 15.59 -2.07
N LEU A 4 2.41 15.04 -1.87
CA LEU A 4 2.65 13.78 -1.17
C LEU A 4 3.89 13.93 -0.28
N ILE A 5 3.77 13.55 0.98
CA ILE A 5 4.86 13.54 1.96
C ILE A 5 4.84 12.27 2.80
N HIS A 6 5.99 11.89 3.31
CA HIS A 6 6.12 10.79 4.27
C HIS A 6 6.52 11.37 5.63
N LEU A 7 5.72 11.14 6.65
CA LEU A 7 6.03 11.50 8.03
C LEU A 7 6.71 10.31 8.72
N SER A 8 7.97 10.49 9.05
CA SER A 8 8.80 9.51 9.75
C SER A 8 9.83 10.24 10.60
N ASP A 9 10.20 9.66 11.73
CA ASP A 9 11.29 10.18 12.57
C ASP A 9 12.65 9.62 12.14
N GLY A 10 12.73 9.13 10.90
CA GLY A 10 13.93 8.57 10.28
C GLY A 10 13.89 7.04 10.14
N SER A 11 14.96 6.49 9.55
CA SER A 11 15.04 5.06 9.22
C SER A 11 14.93 4.14 10.42
N GLY A 12 15.46 4.55 11.58
CA GLY A 12 15.37 3.77 12.82
C GLY A 12 13.91 3.63 13.30
N SER A 13 13.15 4.71 13.28
CA SER A 13 11.73 4.70 13.65
C SER A 13 10.90 3.83 12.71
N THR A 14 11.13 3.95 11.40
CA THR A 14 10.47 3.11 10.39
C THR A 14 10.81 1.63 10.59
N GLY A 15 12.09 1.30 10.87
CA GLY A 15 12.51 -0.07 11.17
C GLY A 15 11.81 -0.65 12.41
N ILE A 16 11.63 0.15 13.46
CA ILE A 16 10.88 -0.25 14.66
C ILE A 16 9.41 -0.50 14.31
N ALA A 17 8.77 0.39 13.56
CA ALA A 17 7.38 0.23 13.13
C ALA A 17 7.18 -1.05 12.29
N CYS A 18 8.09 -1.33 11.36
CA CYS A 18 8.10 -2.59 10.60
C CYS A 18 8.20 -3.81 11.51
N ALA A 19 9.16 -3.83 12.46
CA ALA A 19 9.34 -4.95 13.38
C ALA A 19 8.10 -5.16 14.28
N GLN A 20 7.45 -4.08 14.73
CA GLN A 20 6.21 -4.15 15.51
C GLN A 20 5.06 -4.75 14.67
N ALA A 21 4.91 -4.31 13.42
CA ALA A 21 3.90 -4.85 12.52
C ALA A 21 4.13 -6.32 12.17
N GLU A 22 5.37 -6.72 11.90
CA GLU A 22 5.75 -8.11 11.69
C GLU A 22 5.45 -8.99 12.92
N ALA A 23 5.59 -8.43 14.12
CA ALA A 23 5.21 -9.09 15.36
C ALA A 23 3.68 -9.11 15.60
N GLY A 24 2.85 -8.57 14.69
CA GLY A 24 1.40 -8.50 14.84
C GLY A 24 0.92 -7.38 15.77
N LEU A 25 1.78 -6.43 16.11
CA LEU A 25 1.46 -5.31 16.99
C LEU A 25 1.09 -4.06 16.17
N LEU A 26 0.10 -3.29 16.64
CA LEU A 26 -0.12 -1.94 16.13
C LEU A 26 1.13 -1.10 16.43
N PRO A 27 1.78 -0.51 15.42
CA PRO A 27 2.96 0.32 15.66
C PRO A 27 2.67 1.51 16.58
N SER A 28 3.57 1.73 17.53
CA SER A 28 3.48 2.85 18.46
C SER A 28 3.68 4.21 17.79
N SER A 29 4.52 4.24 16.74
CA SER A 29 4.81 5.42 15.93
C SER A 29 4.91 5.01 14.44
N PRO A 30 3.77 4.82 13.75
CA PRO A 30 3.77 4.38 12.36
C PRO A 30 4.34 5.45 11.42
N THR A 31 4.90 5.03 10.29
CA THR A 31 5.16 5.92 9.16
C THR A 31 3.85 6.27 8.50
N VAL A 32 3.61 7.55 8.25
CA VAL A 32 2.37 8.02 7.63
C VAL A 32 2.68 8.66 6.28
N VAL A 33 2.10 8.10 5.23
CA VAL A 33 2.08 8.76 3.91
C VAL A 33 0.88 9.71 3.89
N VAL A 34 1.14 10.98 3.63
CA VAL A 34 0.12 12.03 3.59
C VAL A 34 -0.01 12.52 2.16
N GLY A 35 -1.19 12.33 1.58
CA GLY A 35 -1.53 12.80 0.24
C GLY A 35 -2.55 13.94 0.27
N GLN A 36 -2.30 14.97 -0.50
CA GLN A 36 -3.16 16.15 -0.62
C GLN A 36 -3.63 16.32 -2.08
N GLN A 37 -4.44 15.36 -2.53
CA GLN A 37 -4.87 15.28 -3.95
C GLN A 37 -5.66 16.51 -4.39
N SER A 38 -6.44 17.14 -3.50
CA SER A 38 -7.19 18.37 -3.79
C SER A 38 -6.31 19.58 -4.10
N MET A 39 -5.01 19.52 -3.77
CA MET A 39 -4.05 20.55 -4.21
C MET A 39 -3.73 20.48 -5.70
N LEU A 40 -3.76 19.29 -6.28
CA LEU A 40 -3.52 19.07 -7.70
C LEU A 40 -4.81 19.15 -8.52
N ASP A 41 -5.90 18.70 -7.92
CA ASP A 41 -7.22 18.67 -8.54
C ASP A 41 -8.28 19.20 -7.54
N PRO A 42 -8.53 20.52 -7.54
CA PRO A 42 -9.49 21.14 -6.63
C PRO A 42 -10.93 20.60 -6.76
N SER A 43 -11.27 19.95 -7.87
CA SER A 43 -12.61 19.36 -8.07
C SER A 43 -12.90 18.19 -7.11
N ARG A 44 -11.88 17.67 -6.42
CA ARG A 44 -11.98 16.57 -5.43
C ARG A 44 -12.56 16.99 -4.08
N ALA A 45 -12.77 18.28 -3.86
CA ALA A 45 -13.38 18.79 -2.64
C ALA A 45 -14.28 19.99 -2.96
N PRO A 46 -15.31 20.26 -2.13
CA PRO A 46 -16.07 21.50 -2.23
C PRO A 46 -15.18 22.73 -2.05
N GLU A 47 -15.63 23.88 -2.54
CA GLU A 47 -14.89 25.14 -2.41
C GLU A 47 -14.55 25.45 -0.94
N GLY A 48 -13.32 25.83 -0.68
CA GLY A 48 -12.78 26.09 0.66
C GLY A 48 -12.57 24.84 1.54
N LYS A 49 -12.71 23.65 0.97
CA LYS A 49 -12.44 22.37 1.63
C LYS A 49 -11.29 21.63 0.96
N ALA A 50 -10.79 20.59 1.62
CA ALA A 50 -9.74 19.74 1.10
C ALA A 50 -10.00 18.28 1.49
N THR A 51 -9.45 17.36 0.71
CA THR A 51 -9.32 15.96 1.08
C THR A 51 -7.89 15.67 1.50
N LEU A 52 -7.74 14.93 2.58
CA LEU A 52 -6.46 14.43 3.05
C LEU A 52 -6.51 12.91 3.05
N TRP A 53 -5.55 12.28 2.37
CA TRP A 53 -5.38 10.84 2.34
C TRP A 53 -4.21 10.45 3.21
N LEU A 54 -4.44 9.55 4.17
CA LEU A 54 -3.43 9.02 5.05
C LEU A 54 -3.29 7.53 4.76
N GLN A 55 -2.08 7.08 4.48
CA GLN A 55 -1.78 5.66 4.28
C GLN A 55 -0.69 5.22 5.23
N LEU A 56 -0.92 4.08 5.85
CA LEU A 56 0.04 3.39 6.70
C LEU A 56 0.57 2.17 5.94
N GLN A 57 1.87 1.96 6.02
CA GLN A 57 2.53 0.80 5.40
C GLN A 57 2.65 -0.36 6.40
N GLU A 58 2.98 -0.02 7.64
CA GLU A 58 3.23 -0.97 8.71
C GLU A 58 1.92 -1.25 9.47
N VAL A 59 1.04 -2.07 8.89
CA VAL A 59 -0.25 -2.42 9.48
C VAL A 59 -0.44 -3.93 9.42
N PRO A 60 -0.42 -4.64 10.57
CA PRO A 60 -0.61 -6.09 10.58
C PRO A 60 -2.06 -6.46 10.27
N PHE A 61 -2.27 -7.50 9.49
CA PHE A 61 -3.61 -8.05 9.25
C PHE A 61 -4.18 -8.73 10.50
N ALA A 62 -3.37 -9.60 11.11
CA ALA A 62 -3.72 -10.29 12.35
C ALA A 62 -3.13 -9.54 13.55
N LEU A 63 -4.00 -8.93 14.35
CA LEU A 63 -3.59 -8.18 15.53
C LEU A 63 -3.45 -9.10 16.74
N ILE A 64 -2.32 -8.98 17.44
CA ILE A 64 -2.08 -9.64 18.72
C ILE A 64 -1.88 -8.65 19.88
N GLY A 65 -1.72 -7.36 19.60
CA GLY A 65 -1.56 -6.33 20.61
C GLY A 65 -1.25 -4.95 20.05
N ASP A 66 -1.01 -4.02 20.93
CA ASP A 66 -0.58 -2.64 20.64
C ASP A 66 0.81 -2.39 21.21
N ALA A 67 1.76 -1.98 20.39
CA ALA A 67 3.14 -1.71 20.85
C ALA A 67 3.25 -0.53 21.83
N ALA A 68 2.25 0.34 21.89
CA ALA A 68 2.18 1.43 22.87
C ALA A 68 1.36 1.06 24.12
N GLU A 69 0.76 -0.14 24.18
CA GLU A 69 -0.05 -0.63 25.31
C GLU A 69 -1.23 0.30 25.68
N ARG A 70 -1.81 1.01 24.70
CA ARG A 70 -2.87 2.00 24.92
C ARG A 70 -4.20 1.65 24.25
N ILE A 71 -4.17 0.72 23.29
CA ILE A 71 -5.34 0.33 22.50
C ILE A 71 -5.64 -1.14 22.76
N ASP A 72 -6.88 -1.41 23.17
CA ASP A 72 -7.38 -2.78 23.22
C ASP A 72 -7.55 -3.31 21.79
N THR A 73 -6.82 -4.36 21.46
CA THR A 73 -6.86 -4.99 20.14
C THR A 73 -7.79 -6.21 20.07
N SER A 74 -8.54 -6.47 21.12
CA SER A 74 -9.54 -7.54 21.14
C SER A 74 -10.62 -7.29 20.07
N GLY A 75 -11.01 -8.36 19.36
CA GLY A 75 -11.93 -8.24 18.23
C GLY A 75 -11.30 -7.81 16.89
N GLY A 76 -10.00 -7.52 16.88
CA GLY A 76 -9.27 -7.18 15.66
C GLY A 76 -9.84 -5.97 14.93
N TRP A 77 -9.64 -5.92 13.61
CA TRP A 77 -10.07 -4.79 12.76
C TRP A 77 -11.59 -4.60 12.66
N GLU A 78 -12.39 -5.57 13.11
CA GLU A 78 -13.86 -5.43 13.18
C GLU A 78 -14.29 -4.55 14.36
N ASN A 79 -13.39 -4.33 15.32
CA ASN A 79 -13.65 -3.45 16.47
C ASN A 79 -13.57 -1.97 16.06
N VAL A 80 -14.70 -1.29 16.08
CA VAL A 80 -14.83 0.14 15.69
C VAL A 80 -14.04 1.05 16.64
N ASP A 81 -13.99 0.74 17.94
CA ASP A 81 -13.26 1.54 18.90
C ASP A 81 -11.74 1.42 18.69
N LEU A 82 -11.26 0.23 18.34
CA LEU A 82 -9.87 0.03 17.95
C LEU A 82 -9.51 0.92 16.75
N ARG A 83 -10.31 0.85 15.67
CA ARG A 83 -10.09 1.68 14.46
C ARG A 83 -10.04 3.16 14.82
N LYS A 84 -10.99 3.63 15.62
CA LYS A 84 -11.05 5.02 16.07
C LYS A 84 -9.80 5.42 16.87
N HIS A 85 -9.43 4.65 17.88
CA HIS A 85 -8.26 4.97 18.72
C HIS A 85 -6.96 4.95 17.91
N TYR A 86 -6.84 4.05 16.91
CA TYR A 86 -5.65 4.02 16.08
C TYR A 86 -5.60 5.20 15.10
N VAL A 87 -6.73 5.62 14.56
CA VAL A 87 -6.86 6.85 13.77
C VAL A 87 -6.49 8.07 14.61
N ASP A 88 -6.96 8.14 15.86
CA ASP A 88 -6.61 9.23 16.78
C ASP A 88 -5.08 9.31 17.01
N ARG A 89 -4.39 8.17 17.16
CA ARG A 89 -2.91 8.12 17.21
C ARG A 89 -2.26 8.69 15.95
N VAL A 90 -2.79 8.36 14.78
CA VAL A 90 -2.27 8.87 13.51
C VAL A 90 -2.50 10.38 13.38
N ILE A 91 -3.67 10.86 13.80
CA ILE A 91 -4.00 12.29 13.81
C ILE A 91 -3.13 13.04 14.82
N ASP A 92 -2.88 12.48 16.01
CA ASP A 92 -1.97 13.08 17.00
C ASP A 92 -0.55 13.23 16.42
N ARG A 93 -0.09 12.22 15.69
CA ARG A 93 1.18 12.30 15.00
C ARG A 93 1.18 13.41 13.93
N LEU A 94 0.14 13.51 13.14
CA LEU A 94 0.00 14.57 12.13
C LEU A 94 -0.03 15.95 12.77
N GLU A 95 -0.71 16.09 13.90
CA GLU A 95 -0.82 17.34 14.68
C GLU A 95 0.55 17.88 15.13
N THR A 96 1.54 17.01 15.39
CA THR A 96 2.90 17.44 15.73
C THR A 96 3.61 18.15 14.58
N PHE A 97 3.26 17.84 13.33
CA PHE A 97 3.84 18.45 12.13
C PHE A 97 2.99 19.58 11.54
N ALA A 98 1.68 19.50 11.75
CA ALA A 98 0.69 20.46 11.24
C ALA A 98 -0.33 20.79 12.34
N PRO A 99 0.03 21.66 13.30
CA PRO A 99 -0.87 22.06 14.39
C PRO A 99 -2.18 22.68 13.87
N GLY A 100 -3.31 22.30 14.49
CA GLY A 100 -4.66 22.70 14.08
C GLY A 100 -5.31 21.75 13.06
N THR A 101 -4.63 20.69 12.65
CA THR A 101 -5.20 19.69 11.75
C THR A 101 -6.43 19.03 12.37
N ARG A 102 -6.36 18.59 13.63
CA ARG A 102 -7.48 17.92 14.32
C ARG A 102 -8.75 18.76 14.32
N GLU A 103 -8.64 20.06 14.60
CA GLU A 103 -9.77 20.98 14.62
C GLU A 103 -10.36 21.24 13.21
N SER A 104 -9.57 21.02 12.19
CA SER A 104 -9.97 21.21 10.78
C SER A 104 -10.69 20.00 10.19
N ILE A 105 -10.67 18.85 10.86
CA ILE A 105 -11.29 17.61 10.36
C ILE A 105 -12.80 17.72 10.47
N LEU A 106 -13.48 17.57 9.34
CA LEU A 106 -14.95 17.56 9.26
C LEU A 106 -15.52 16.15 9.36
N ALA A 107 -14.83 15.17 8.78
CA ALA A 107 -15.20 13.77 8.78
C ALA A 107 -13.96 12.91 8.50
N THR A 108 -13.98 11.66 8.98
CA THR A 108 -12.97 10.65 8.68
C THR A 108 -13.66 9.37 8.22
N ASP A 109 -13.02 8.70 7.25
CA ASP A 109 -13.35 7.33 6.86
C ASP A 109 -12.11 6.46 7.00
N VAL A 110 -12.29 5.18 7.33
CA VAL A 110 -11.18 4.26 7.65
C VAL A 110 -11.35 2.98 6.87
N ILE A 111 -10.36 2.67 6.06
CA ILE A 111 -10.26 1.39 5.36
C ILE A 111 -9.20 0.55 6.07
N ALA A 112 -9.63 -0.49 6.75
CA ALA A 112 -8.76 -1.44 7.43
C ALA A 112 -8.31 -2.57 6.49
N PRO A 113 -7.29 -3.37 6.84
CA PRO A 113 -6.87 -4.52 6.04
C PRO A 113 -7.99 -5.52 5.73
N THR A 114 -8.91 -5.74 6.67
CA THR A 114 -10.08 -6.62 6.46
C THR A 114 -11.06 -6.06 5.44
N ASP A 115 -11.21 -4.74 5.35
CA ASP A 115 -12.07 -4.10 4.35
C ASP A 115 -11.47 -4.24 2.95
N LEU A 116 -10.14 -4.15 2.82
CA LEU A 116 -9.43 -4.38 1.55
C LEU A 116 -9.61 -5.81 1.06
N LEU A 117 -9.47 -6.79 1.94
CA LEU A 117 -9.71 -8.20 1.62
C LEU A 117 -11.18 -8.44 1.22
N ALA A 118 -12.13 -7.83 1.95
CA ALA A 118 -13.56 -7.96 1.63
C ALA A 118 -13.92 -7.34 0.27
N ALA A 119 -13.31 -6.21 -0.07
CA ALA A 119 -13.50 -5.55 -1.35
C ALA A 119 -12.83 -6.29 -2.52
N ASN A 120 -11.71 -6.95 -2.27
CA ASN A 120 -10.97 -7.70 -3.29
C ASN A 120 -10.34 -8.96 -2.67
N PRO A 121 -10.90 -10.16 -2.92
CA PRO A 121 -10.37 -11.42 -2.38
C PRO A 121 -8.92 -11.73 -2.80
N ASN A 122 -8.40 -11.09 -3.85
CA ASN A 122 -7.00 -11.23 -4.27
C ASN A 122 -6.04 -10.36 -3.45
N ALA A 123 -6.54 -9.40 -2.67
CA ALA A 123 -5.75 -8.65 -1.70
C ALA A 123 -5.58 -9.48 -0.42
N ILE A 124 -4.82 -10.57 -0.52
CA ILE A 124 -4.61 -11.51 0.60
C ILE A 124 -4.00 -10.75 1.77
N ALA A 125 -4.56 -10.95 2.97
CA ALA A 125 -4.19 -10.20 4.18
C ALA A 125 -4.32 -8.67 4.03
N GLY A 126 -5.22 -8.22 3.13
CA GLY A 126 -5.42 -6.79 2.89
C GLY A 126 -4.26 -6.10 2.13
N ASP A 127 -3.38 -6.89 1.50
CA ASP A 127 -2.22 -6.36 0.79
C ASP A 127 -2.60 -5.89 -0.62
N PRO A 128 -2.55 -4.57 -0.91
CA PRO A 128 -2.80 -4.04 -2.25
C PRO A 128 -1.62 -4.21 -3.21
N TYR A 129 -0.46 -4.67 -2.73
CA TYR A 129 0.78 -4.77 -3.50
C TYR A 129 1.02 -6.16 -4.12
N ALA A 130 0.11 -7.09 -3.90
CA ALA A 130 0.13 -8.44 -4.46
C ALA A 130 1.39 -9.24 -4.06
N GLY A 131 1.67 -9.27 -2.79
CA GLY A 131 2.75 -10.04 -2.17
C GLY A 131 3.94 -9.22 -1.73
N SER A 132 4.92 -9.90 -1.15
CA SER A 132 6.11 -9.28 -0.56
C SER A 132 6.83 -8.35 -1.53
N ALA A 133 7.28 -7.23 -1.00
CA ALA A 133 8.15 -6.27 -1.68
C ALA A 133 9.61 -6.36 -1.19
N GLU A 134 9.99 -7.49 -0.63
CA GLU A 134 11.37 -7.78 -0.24
C GLU A 134 12.28 -7.90 -1.46
N LEU A 135 13.59 -7.70 -1.26
CA LEU A 135 14.56 -7.69 -2.35
C LEU A 135 14.58 -8.97 -3.17
N ASP A 136 14.31 -10.12 -2.56
CA ASP A 136 14.21 -11.42 -3.20
C ASP A 136 12.91 -11.63 -3.98
N GLN A 137 11.99 -10.67 -3.93
CA GLN A 137 10.72 -10.65 -4.67
C GLN A 137 10.67 -9.57 -5.77
N TYR A 138 11.82 -9.08 -6.21
CA TYR A 138 11.93 -8.10 -7.30
C TYR A 138 12.61 -8.65 -8.54
N LEU A 139 12.52 -7.91 -9.63
CA LEU A 139 13.14 -8.20 -10.93
C LEU A 139 12.75 -9.58 -11.46
N ARG A 140 13.75 -10.48 -11.58
CA ARG A 140 13.58 -11.84 -12.12
C ARG A 140 12.85 -12.82 -11.19
N TRP A 141 12.68 -12.45 -9.94
CA TRP A 141 11.94 -13.26 -8.96
C TRP A 141 10.45 -12.89 -8.87
N ARG A 142 10.03 -11.77 -9.50
CA ARG A 142 8.63 -11.32 -9.47
C ARG A 142 7.92 -11.67 -10.78
N PRO A 143 6.79 -12.38 -10.78
CA PRO A 143 6.01 -12.91 -9.64
C PRO A 143 6.63 -14.15 -8.99
N MET A 144 7.45 -14.90 -9.71
CA MET A 144 8.15 -16.08 -9.24
C MET A 144 9.37 -16.36 -10.13
N PRO A 145 10.37 -17.13 -9.65
CA PRO A 145 11.47 -17.56 -10.48
C PRO A 145 10.99 -18.26 -11.76
N GLY A 146 11.59 -17.93 -12.90
CA GLY A 146 11.22 -18.48 -14.20
C GLY A 146 10.03 -17.82 -14.90
N ALA A 147 9.24 -16.99 -14.22
CA ALA A 147 8.10 -16.28 -14.82
C ALA A 147 8.28 -14.76 -14.91
N ALA A 148 9.52 -14.29 -14.81
CA ALA A 148 9.84 -12.88 -15.03
C ALA A 148 9.50 -12.45 -16.47
N GLY A 149 9.17 -11.17 -16.66
CA GLY A 149 9.00 -10.61 -17.99
C GLY A 149 7.58 -10.63 -18.55
N HIS A 150 6.57 -10.86 -17.70
CA HIS A 150 5.14 -10.72 -18.00
C HIS A 150 4.50 -11.81 -18.87
N ARG A 151 5.27 -12.73 -19.45
CA ARG A 151 4.72 -13.82 -20.25
C ARG A 151 4.08 -14.88 -19.34
N THR A 152 3.00 -15.48 -19.81
CA THR A 152 2.40 -16.65 -19.18
C THR A 152 2.71 -17.91 -19.99
N PRO A 153 2.48 -19.12 -19.45
CA PRO A 153 2.58 -20.35 -20.21
C PRO A 153 1.56 -20.44 -21.39
N VAL A 154 0.55 -19.57 -21.40
CA VAL A 154 -0.48 -19.54 -22.44
C VAL A 154 -0.08 -18.54 -23.49
N ALA A 155 0.02 -18.98 -24.75
CA ALA A 155 0.36 -18.12 -25.87
C ALA A 155 -0.65 -16.96 -26.00
N GLY A 156 -0.14 -15.74 -26.20
CA GLY A 156 -0.96 -14.53 -26.32
C GLY A 156 -1.53 -13.98 -25.02
N VAL A 157 -1.28 -14.63 -23.87
CA VAL A 157 -1.73 -14.17 -22.54
C VAL A 157 -0.57 -13.57 -21.76
N TRP A 158 -0.76 -12.38 -21.23
CA TRP A 158 0.23 -11.60 -20.52
C TRP A 158 -0.23 -11.30 -19.09
N HIS A 159 0.69 -11.38 -18.14
CA HIS A 159 0.46 -11.00 -16.76
C HIS A 159 1.04 -9.61 -16.50
N ILE A 160 0.18 -8.67 -16.07
CA ILE A 160 0.55 -7.31 -15.70
C ILE A 160 -0.02 -6.98 -14.31
N GLY A 161 0.40 -5.87 -13.75
CA GLY A 161 -0.06 -5.41 -12.45
C GLY A 161 1.01 -5.46 -11.37
N ALA A 162 0.61 -5.25 -10.12
CA ALA A 162 1.52 -5.15 -8.98
C ALA A 162 2.35 -6.42 -8.76
N ALA A 163 1.81 -7.59 -9.07
CA ALA A 163 2.49 -8.87 -8.93
C ALA A 163 3.65 -9.08 -9.92
N THR A 164 3.84 -8.21 -10.93
CA THR A 164 4.90 -8.34 -11.93
C THR A 164 5.88 -7.17 -11.87
N HIS A 165 7.05 -7.31 -12.52
CA HIS A 165 7.99 -6.19 -12.63
C HIS A 165 7.33 -4.98 -13.34
N PRO A 166 7.53 -3.73 -12.90
CA PRO A 166 8.43 -3.24 -11.87
C PRO A 166 7.91 -3.34 -10.43
N GLY A 167 6.80 -4.00 -10.19
CA GLY A 167 6.17 -4.14 -8.90
C GLY A 167 5.00 -3.16 -8.69
N PRO A 168 4.53 -2.99 -7.45
CA PRO A 168 3.46 -2.09 -7.13
C PRO A 168 3.81 -0.63 -7.43
N GLY A 169 2.81 0.16 -7.85
CA GLY A 169 2.98 1.58 -8.15
C GLY A 169 1.85 2.12 -9.04
N LEU A 170 1.75 3.43 -9.15
CA LEU A 170 0.66 4.11 -9.87
C LEU A 170 0.94 4.31 -11.38
N GLY A 171 2.13 3.96 -11.86
CA GLY A 171 2.59 4.33 -13.18
C GLY A 171 2.19 3.39 -14.32
N ALA A 172 1.35 2.37 -14.10
CA ALA A 172 1.02 1.34 -15.08
C ALA A 172 2.26 0.71 -15.77
N GLY A 173 3.39 0.67 -15.07
CA GLY A 173 4.71 0.32 -15.62
C GLY A 173 4.73 -1.04 -16.29
N SER A 174 4.14 -2.07 -15.68
CA SER A 174 4.07 -3.41 -16.24
C SER A 174 3.27 -3.46 -17.55
N GLY A 175 2.11 -2.78 -17.59
CA GLY A 175 1.29 -2.66 -18.80
C GLY A 175 2.02 -1.92 -19.92
N HIS A 176 2.70 -0.83 -19.59
CA HIS A 176 3.51 -0.07 -20.55
C HIS A 176 4.63 -0.94 -21.16
N LEU A 177 5.37 -1.67 -20.30
CA LEU A 177 6.43 -2.56 -20.77
C LEU A 177 5.91 -3.64 -21.73
N VAL A 178 4.78 -4.26 -21.41
CA VAL A 178 4.15 -5.27 -22.27
C VAL A 178 3.69 -4.65 -23.58
N ALA A 179 2.98 -3.53 -23.54
CA ALA A 179 2.51 -2.83 -24.72
C ALA A 179 3.68 -2.45 -25.67
N GLN A 180 4.74 -1.87 -25.12
CA GLN A 180 5.95 -1.52 -25.91
C GLN A 180 6.58 -2.73 -26.58
N ARG A 181 6.68 -3.84 -25.88
CA ARG A 181 7.24 -5.06 -26.43
C ARG A 181 6.38 -5.64 -27.56
N ILE A 182 5.05 -5.65 -27.40
CA ILE A 182 4.12 -6.12 -28.43
C ILE A 182 4.22 -5.22 -29.69
N ILE A 183 4.16 -3.90 -29.50
CA ILE A 183 4.20 -2.92 -30.60
C ILE A 183 5.52 -3.00 -31.37
N THR A 184 6.64 -3.16 -30.67
CA THR A 184 7.96 -3.20 -31.30
C THR A 184 8.34 -4.57 -31.87
N GLY A 185 7.49 -5.57 -31.74
CA GLY A 185 7.77 -6.95 -32.23
C GLY A 185 8.94 -7.62 -31.48
N LYS A 186 9.40 -7.05 -30.36
CA LYS A 186 10.49 -7.63 -29.55
C LYS A 186 10.04 -8.83 -28.70
N ILE A 187 8.78 -9.22 -28.81
CA ILE A 187 8.25 -10.43 -28.23
C ILE A 187 7.53 -11.20 -29.31
N ASP A 188 7.94 -12.43 -29.54
CA ASP A 188 7.13 -13.42 -30.21
C ASP A 188 5.89 -13.69 -29.33
N THR A 189 4.72 -13.27 -29.81
CA THR A 189 3.43 -13.47 -29.11
C THR A 189 2.96 -14.92 -29.18
N GLN A 190 3.66 -15.78 -29.91
CA GLN A 190 3.27 -17.17 -30.19
C GLN A 190 4.06 -18.19 -29.35
N THR A 191 5.23 -17.82 -28.81
CA THR A 191 6.09 -18.77 -28.09
C THR A 191 5.78 -18.78 -26.59
N PRO A 192 5.42 -19.92 -25.98
CA PRO A 192 5.26 -20.08 -24.54
C PRO A 192 6.57 -19.88 -23.77
N ILE A 193 6.51 -19.47 -22.50
CA ILE A 193 7.70 -19.23 -21.63
C ILE A 193 8.60 -20.46 -21.52
N PHE A 194 8.04 -21.65 -21.55
CA PHE A 194 8.78 -22.91 -21.34
C PHE A 194 9.43 -23.50 -22.58
N SER A 195 9.39 -22.81 -23.73
CA SER A 195 10.11 -23.28 -24.92
C SER A 195 11.63 -23.03 -24.87
N ASP A 196 12.09 -22.25 -23.89
CA ASP A 196 13.49 -21.83 -23.73
C ASP A 196 14.17 -22.45 -22.49
N LEU A 197 13.60 -23.52 -21.90
CA LEU A 197 14.17 -24.31 -20.81
C LEU A 197 14.87 -25.56 -21.31
#